data_40d8d2b58f17c7c324f11b37ea4032de
#
_entry.id   40d8d2b58f17c7c324f11b37ea4032de
#
_cell.length_a   1.000
_cell.length_b   1.000
_cell.length_c   1.000
_cell.angle_alpha   90.00
_cell.angle_beta   90.00
_cell.angle_gamma   90.00
#
_symmetry.space_group_name_H-M   'P 1'
#
loop_
_entity.id
_entity.type
_entity.pdbx_description
1 polymer ?
#
loop_
_entity_poly.entity_id
_entity_poly.type
_entity_poly.pdbx_seq_one_letter_code
_entity_poly.pdbx_strand_id
1 'polypeptide(L)'
;MHVDMLSASGHKFNGPKGVGILYIRKGVKIRSFIHGGAQERNRRAGTSNVPSIVGLGKAAQIAGENMAERVKQETEIRDHLIERVLSEIPYTRLNGHPTDRLPNNANFCFRFIEGESLLILLDQLGVCASSGSACTSGSLDPSHVLLALGLPHEIA
;
A
#
# COMPACT_ATOMS: atom_id res chain seq x y z
N MET A 1 -17.63 -0.98 -7.16
CA MET A 1 -17.08 -2.22 -6.54
C MET A 1 -18.17 -2.92 -5.75
N HIS A 2 -18.26 -4.25 -5.86
CA HIS A 2 -19.19 -5.07 -5.09
C HIS A 2 -18.50 -5.61 -3.83
N VAL A 3 -18.13 -4.69 -2.91
CA VAL A 3 -17.50 -5.06 -1.63
C VAL A 3 -18.49 -4.93 -0.48
N ASP A 4 -18.44 -5.82 0.49
CA ASP A 4 -19.29 -5.78 1.68
C ASP A 4 -18.71 -4.87 2.76
N MET A 5 -17.41 -4.88 2.92
CA MET A 5 -16.67 -4.02 3.86
C MET A 5 -15.34 -3.59 3.25
N LEU A 6 -14.90 -2.38 3.60
CA LEU A 6 -13.59 -1.86 3.21
C LEU A 6 -13.03 -1.00 4.34
N SER A 7 -11.80 -1.26 4.73
CA SER A 7 -11.08 -0.42 5.68
C SER A 7 -9.97 0.37 4.98
N ALA A 8 -9.75 1.60 5.43
CA ALA A 8 -8.65 2.43 4.95
C ALA A 8 -8.07 3.27 6.10
N SER A 9 -6.75 3.50 6.04
CA SER A 9 -6.04 4.35 6.99
C SER A 9 -5.74 5.71 6.37
N GLY A 10 -6.06 6.79 7.07
CA GLY A 10 -5.93 8.16 6.57
C GLY A 10 -4.53 8.50 6.08
N HIS A 11 -3.48 8.09 6.81
CA HIS A 11 -2.09 8.38 6.46
C HIS A 11 -1.63 7.72 5.15
N LYS A 12 -2.35 6.74 4.60
CA LYS A 12 -2.02 6.10 3.32
C LYS A 12 -2.38 6.95 2.10
N PHE A 13 -3.18 8.02 2.31
CA PHE A 13 -3.52 9.01 1.28
C PHE A 13 -3.34 10.45 1.80
N ASN A 14 -2.26 10.66 2.57
CA ASN A 14 -1.82 11.96 3.09
C ASN A 14 -2.77 12.61 4.12
N GLY A 15 -3.64 11.84 4.73
CA GLY A 15 -4.44 12.26 5.88
C GLY A 15 -3.68 12.12 7.21
N PRO A 16 -4.26 12.57 8.32
CA PRO A 16 -3.65 12.44 9.65
C PRO A 16 -3.41 10.98 10.04
N LYS A 17 -2.36 10.74 10.83
CA LYS A 17 -2.13 9.46 11.50
C LYS A 17 -3.17 9.23 12.60
N GLY A 18 -3.49 7.97 12.90
CA GLY A 18 -4.41 7.61 13.98
C GLY A 18 -5.90 7.72 13.64
N VAL A 19 -6.24 7.98 12.37
CA VAL A 19 -7.61 7.98 11.87
C VAL A 19 -7.75 7.08 10.65
N GLY A 20 -8.90 6.42 10.55
CA GLY A 20 -9.25 5.56 9.42
C GLY A 20 -10.75 5.45 9.25
N ILE A 21 -11.17 4.73 8.24
CA ILE A 21 -12.58 4.45 7.94
C ILE A 21 -12.83 2.96 7.85
N LEU A 22 -14.06 2.58 8.14
CA LEU A 22 -14.63 1.28 7.80
C LEU A 22 -15.94 1.53 7.03
N TYR A 23 -15.91 1.25 5.73
CA TYR A 23 -17.12 1.16 4.95
C TYR A 23 -17.81 -0.17 5.23
N ILE A 24 -19.14 -0.11 5.40
CA ILE A 24 -19.98 -1.29 5.59
C ILE A 24 -21.18 -1.15 4.68
N ARG A 25 -21.37 -2.11 3.78
CA ARG A 25 -22.55 -2.14 2.89
C ARG A 25 -23.84 -2.19 3.69
N LYS A 26 -24.86 -1.49 3.22
CA LYS A 26 -26.21 -1.56 3.82
C LYS A 26 -26.67 -3.01 3.87
N GLY A 27 -27.14 -3.45 5.05
CA GLY A 27 -27.60 -4.82 5.29
C GLY A 27 -26.53 -5.75 5.90
N VAL A 28 -25.26 -5.43 5.79
CA VAL A 28 -24.19 -6.19 6.46
C VAL A 28 -24.22 -5.91 7.96
N LYS A 29 -24.29 -6.96 8.76
CA LYS A 29 -24.30 -6.87 10.23
C LYS A 29 -22.91 -7.11 10.77
N ILE A 30 -22.46 -6.21 11.64
CA ILE A 30 -21.23 -6.37 12.42
C ILE A 30 -21.54 -6.27 13.92
N ARG A 31 -20.71 -6.90 14.74
CA ARG A 31 -20.71 -6.68 16.21
C ARG A 31 -19.66 -5.66 16.56
N SER A 32 -19.97 -4.77 17.51
CA SER A 32 -18.98 -3.86 18.07
C SER A 32 -17.86 -4.65 18.73
N PHE A 33 -16.62 -4.27 18.46
CA PHE A 33 -15.44 -4.81 19.14
C PHE A 33 -15.03 -3.94 20.32
N ILE A 34 -15.21 -2.60 20.20
CA ILE A 34 -14.95 -1.65 21.28
C ILE A 34 -16.28 -1.27 21.90
N HIS A 35 -16.47 -1.65 23.17
CA HIS A 35 -17.71 -1.43 23.93
C HIS A 35 -17.64 -0.14 24.74
N GLY A 36 -18.79 0.51 24.96
CA GLY A 36 -18.93 1.76 25.72
C GLY A 36 -20.08 2.62 25.21
N GLY A 37 -19.82 3.88 24.92
CA GLY A 37 -20.84 4.81 24.41
C GLY A 37 -21.36 4.47 23.00
N ALA A 38 -22.44 5.13 22.61
CA ALA A 38 -23.20 4.85 21.39
C ALA A 38 -22.64 5.48 20.10
N GLN A 39 -21.35 5.89 20.09
CA GLN A 39 -20.73 6.50 18.93
C GLN A 39 -20.76 5.56 17.73
N GLU A 40 -20.63 6.13 16.54
CA GLU A 40 -20.65 5.40 15.28
C GLU A 40 -21.86 4.44 15.15
N ARG A 41 -23.04 4.89 15.62
CA ARG A 41 -24.29 4.11 15.62
C ARG A 41 -24.15 2.78 16.38
N ASN A 42 -23.56 2.82 17.56
CA ASN A 42 -23.25 1.65 18.41
C ASN A 42 -22.25 0.65 17.79
N ARG A 43 -21.43 1.08 16.82
CA ARG A 43 -20.47 0.17 16.17
C ARG A 43 -19.06 0.32 16.71
N ARG A 44 -18.73 1.48 17.26
CA ARG A 44 -17.41 1.77 17.84
C ARG A 44 -17.56 2.84 18.92
N ALA A 45 -17.36 2.48 20.15
CA ALA A 45 -17.41 3.38 21.29
C ALA A 45 -16.16 4.29 21.36
N GLY A 46 -16.28 5.37 22.07
CA GLY A 46 -15.22 6.36 22.32
C GLY A 46 -15.49 7.68 21.61
N THR A 47 -15.03 8.78 22.24
CA THR A 47 -15.18 10.14 21.72
C THR A 47 -14.58 10.24 20.30
N SER A 48 -15.32 10.87 19.40
CA SER A 48 -14.87 11.08 18.02
C SER A 48 -13.69 12.06 17.97
N ASN A 49 -12.61 11.67 17.29
CA ASN A 49 -11.47 12.56 17.03
C ASN A 49 -11.80 13.49 15.85
N VAL A 50 -12.62 14.51 16.13
CA VAL A 50 -13.16 15.40 15.10
C VAL A 50 -12.07 16.05 14.22
N PRO A 51 -10.97 16.61 14.76
CA PRO A 51 -9.94 17.20 13.93
C PRO A 51 -9.33 16.22 12.92
N SER A 52 -9.03 14.99 13.34
CA SER A 52 -8.48 13.97 12.45
C SER A 52 -9.50 13.47 11.42
N ILE A 53 -10.78 13.40 11.80
CA ILE A 53 -11.86 13.02 10.88
C ILE A 53 -12.02 14.07 9.78
N VAL A 54 -11.99 15.35 10.13
CA VAL A 54 -12.04 16.46 9.16
C VAL A 54 -10.82 16.42 8.24
N GLY A 55 -9.62 16.23 8.80
CA GLY A 55 -8.39 16.10 8.02
C GLY A 55 -8.41 14.91 7.06
N LEU A 56 -8.94 13.76 7.49
CA LEU A 56 -9.15 12.58 6.63
C LEU A 56 -10.13 12.89 5.48
N GLY A 57 -11.25 13.56 5.77
CA GLY A 57 -12.22 13.97 4.76
C GLY A 57 -11.59 14.91 3.71
N LYS A 58 -10.78 15.88 4.15
CA LYS A 58 -10.08 16.79 3.24
C LYS A 58 -9.03 16.07 2.39
N ALA A 59 -8.27 15.15 2.98
CA ALA A 59 -7.31 14.33 2.23
C ALA A 59 -7.99 13.47 1.16
N ALA A 60 -9.12 12.85 1.49
CA ALA A 60 -9.91 12.08 0.53
C ALA A 60 -10.46 12.95 -0.61
N GLN A 61 -10.93 14.14 -0.31
CA GLN A 61 -11.38 15.12 -1.32
C GLN A 61 -10.24 15.45 -2.28
N ILE A 62 -9.07 15.87 -1.78
CA ILE A 62 -7.90 16.22 -2.59
C ILE A 62 -7.42 15.05 -3.42
N ALA A 63 -7.41 13.83 -2.85
CA ALA A 63 -7.03 12.63 -3.59
C ALA A 63 -7.98 12.37 -4.76
N GLY A 64 -9.29 12.54 -4.57
CA GLY A 64 -10.29 12.39 -5.64
C GLY A 64 -10.19 13.44 -6.73
N GLU A 65 -10.03 14.71 -6.35
CA GLU A 65 -9.92 15.83 -7.30
C GLU A 65 -8.71 15.70 -8.24
N ASN A 66 -7.59 15.18 -7.75
CA ASN A 66 -6.33 15.08 -8.50
C ASN A 66 -6.05 13.66 -9.02
N MET A 67 -6.99 12.73 -8.92
CA MET A 67 -6.76 11.31 -9.21
C MET A 67 -6.32 11.08 -10.66
N ALA A 68 -6.98 11.68 -11.63
CA ALA A 68 -6.70 11.45 -13.05
C ALA A 68 -5.26 11.89 -13.43
N GLU A 69 -4.84 13.07 -12.96
CA GLU A 69 -3.50 13.59 -13.22
C GLU A 69 -2.43 12.75 -12.54
N ARG A 70 -2.66 12.35 -11.29
CA ARG A 70 -1.74 11.46 -10.55
C ARG A 70 -1.59 10.10 -11.22
N VAL A 71 -2.71 9.49 -11.63
CA VAL A 71 -2.68 8.20 -12.34
C VAL A 71 -1.84 8.30 -13.62
N LYS A 72 -1.99 9.38 -14.40
CA LYS A 72 -1.20 9.60 -15.59
C LYS A 72 0.29 9.72 -15.26
N GLN A 73 0.65 10.63 -14.37
CA GLN A 73 2.05 10.89 -13.99
C GLN A 73 2.72 9.65 -13.37
N GLU A 74 2.05 8.98 -12.44
CA GLU A 74 2.58 7.78 -11.79
C GLU A 74 2.75 6.63 -12.79
N THR A 75 1.83 6.48 -13.73
CA THR A 75 1.93 5.47 -14.79
C THR A 75 3.13 5.72 -15.69
N GLU A 76 3.35 6.95 -16.14
CA GLU A 76 4.48 7.31 -16.99
C GLU A 76 5.82 7.05 -16.28
N ILE A 77 5.95 7.45 -15.02
CA ILE A 77 7.17 7.23 -14.22
C ILE A 77 7.39 5.73 -13.97
N ARG A 78 6.32 5.00 -13.60
CA ARG A 78 6.37 3.56 -13.35
C ARG A 78 6.79 2.79 -14.59
N ASP A 79 6.19 3.08 -15.74
CA ASP A 79 6.47 2.36 -16.99
C ASP A 79 7.91 2.63 -17.44
N HIS A 80 8.38 3.86 -17.34
CA HIS A 80 9.78 4.20 -17.59
C HIS A 80 10.74 3.45 -16.65
N LEU A 81 10.43 3.37 -15.35
CA LEU A 81 11.22 2.60 -14.40
C LEU A 81 11.24 1.11 -14.77
N ILE A 82 10.09 0.53 -15.10
CA ILE A 82 9.99 -0.89 -15.48
C ILE A 82 10.83 -1.17 -16.72
N GLU A 83 10.71 -0.36 -17.76
CA GLU A 83 11.49 -0.49 -18.99
C GLU A 83 12.99 -0.47 -18.72
N ARG A 84 13.46 0.54 -17.99
CA ARG A 84 14.88 0.69 -17.67
C ARG A 84 15.42 -0.46 -16.83
N VAL A 85 14.72 -0.82 -15.76
CA VAL A 85 15.15 -1.90 -14.87
C VAL A 85 15.26 -3.23 -15.63
N LEU A 86 14.26 -3.55 -16.45
CA LEU A 86 14.28 -4.81 -17.21
C LEU A 86 15.30 -4.85 -18.33
N SER A 87 15.62 -3.70 -18.94
CA SER A 87 16.59 -3.63 -20.04
C SER A 87 18.04 -3.48 -19.57
N GLU A 88 18.28 -2.82 -18.44
CA GLU A 88 19.62 -2.46 -17.99
C GLU A 88 20.17 -3.37 -16.89
N ILE A 89 19.28 -4.02 -16.10
CA ILE A 89 19.70 -4.84 -14.96
C ILE A 89 19.45 -6.31 -15.25
N PRO A 90 20.51 -7.11 -15.44
CA PRO A 90 20.36 -8.54 -15.70
C PRO A 90 19.79 -9.28 -14.49
N TYR A 91 19.18 -10.43 -14.76
CA TYR A 91 18.58 -11.31 -13.73
C TYR A 91 17.48 -10.64 -12.89
N THR A 92 16.81 -9.65 -13.46
CA THR A 92 15.66 -8.96 -12.85
C THR A 92 14.35 -9.54 -13.38
N ARG A 93 13.37 -9.63 -12.51
CA ARG A 93 12.00 -10.02 -12.84
C ARG A 93 11.02 -8.99 -12.34
N LEU A 94 10.08 -8.57 -13.19
CA LEU A 94 8.89 -7.82 -12.79
C LEU A 94 7.82 -8.79 -12.27
N ASN A 95 7.30 -8.56 -11.08
CA ASN A 95 6.24 -9.36 -10.49
C ASN A 95 4.86 -8.77 -10.79
N GLY A 96 3.85 -9.64 -10.89
CA GLY A 96 2.48 -9.27 -11.24
C GLY A 96 2.27 -9.10 -12.74
N HIS A 97 1.08 -8.66 -13.14
CA HIS A 97 0.72 -8.46 -14.54
C HIS A 97 1.53 -7.30 -15.15
N PRO A 98 2.06 -7.43 -16.38
CA PRO A 98 2.96 -6.42 -16.96
C PRO A 98 2.28 -5.05 -17.17
N THR A 99 1.02 -5.01 -17.51
CA THR A 99 0.27 -3.78 -17.84
C THR A 99 -0.94 -3.54 -16.94
N ASP A 100 -1.68 -4.59 -16.55
CA ASP A 100 -2.85 -4.49 -15.69
C ASP A 100 -2.43 -4.44 -14.22
N ARG A 101 -1.96 -3.27 -13.80
CA ARG A 101 -1.44 -2.98 -12.45
C ARG A 101 -1.79 -1.58 -11.98
N LEU A 102 -1.76 -1.36 -10.68
CA LEU A 102 -1.95 -0.02 -10.12
C LEU A 102 -0.86 0.94 -10.60
N PRO A 103 -1.18 2.22 -10.82
CA PRO A 103 -0.25 3.20 -11.39
C PRO A 103 1.05 3.35 -10.59
N ASN A 104 0.98 3.23 -9.28
CA ASN A 104 2.10 3.37 -8.35
C ASN A 104 2.78 2.05 -7.99
N ASN A 105 2.49 0.94 -8.67
CA ASN A 105 3.04 -0.37 -8.34
C ASN A 105 4.09 -0.83 -9.35
N ALA A 106 5.34 -0.94 -8.91
CA ALA A 106 6.43 -1.63 -9.60
C ALA A 106 7.13 -2.53 -8.57
N ASN A 107 6.99 -3.85 -8.72
CA ASN A 107 7.58 -4.83 -7.82
C ASN A 107 8.55 -5.71 -8.58
N PHE A 108 9.80 -5.76 -8.13
CA PHE A 108 10.87 -6.50 -8.78
C PHE A 108 11.49 -7.53 -7.84
N CYS A 109 11.95 -8.64 -8.39
CA CYS A 109 12.94 -9.51 -7.77
C CYS A 109 14.27 -9.35 -8.51
N PHE A 110 15.34 -9.20 -7.75
CA PHE A 110 16.72 -9.14 -8.22
C PHE A 110 17.44 -10.41 -7.73
N ARG A 111 17.98 -11.20 -8.66
CA ARG A 111 18.70 -12.41 -8.27
C ARG A 111 20.15 -12.07 -7.93
N PHE A 112 20.74 -12.92 -7.08
CA PHE A 112 22.16 -12.86 -6.69
C PHE A 112 22.55 -11.63 -5.85
N ILE A 113 21.58 -10.96 -5.26
CA ILE A 113 21.81 -9.91 -4.28
C ILE A 113 20.85 -10.12 -3.10
N GLU A 114 21.37 -9.90 -1.92
CA GLU A 114 20.57 -9.95 -0.70
C GLU A 114 19.86 -8.59 -0.52
N GLY A 115 18.56 -8.63 -0.15
CA GLY A 115 17.69 -7.45 -0.14
C GLY A 115 18.14 -6.34 0.80
N GLU A 116 18.65 -6.69 2.00
CA GLU A 116 19.13 -5.71 2.95
C GLU A 116 20.40 -5.00 2.45
N SER A 117 21.30 -5.74 1.82
CA SER A 117 22.51 -5.19 1.19
C SER A 117 22.15 -4.20 0.09
N LEU A 118 21.13 -4.52 -0.73
CA LEU A 118 20.64 -3.60 -1.76
C LEU A 118 20.07 -2.31 -1.15
N LEU A 119 19.32 -2.40 -0.05
CA LEU A 119 18.77 -1.23 0.63
C LEU A 119 19.87 -0.32 1.19
N ILE A 120 20.92 -0.90 1.78
CA ILE A 120 22.08 -0.14 2.31
C ILE A 120 22.80 0.60 1.17
N LEU A 121 23.00 -0.05 0.03
CA LEU A 121 23.62 0.58 -1.14
C LEU A 121 22.76 1.71 -1.71
N LEU A 122 21.44 1.53 -1.77
CA LEU A 122 20.51 2.57 -2.20
C LEU A 122 20.52 3.77 -1.26
N ASP A 123 20.56 3.54 0.04
CA ASP A 123 20.65 4.60 1.06
C ASP A 123 21.92 5.43 0.92
N GLN A 124 23.09 4.79 0.66
CA GLN A 124 24.34 5.49 0.38
C GLN A 124 24.26 6.40 -0.86
N LEU A 125 23.38 6.08 -1.81
CA LEU A 125 23.10 6.90 -3.00
C LEU A 125 21.98 7.92 -2.79
N GLY A 126 21.45 8.04 -1.56
CA GLY A 126 20.35 8.96 -1.22
C GLY A 126 18.97 8.47 -1.65
N VAL A 127 18.81 7.19 -1.98
CA VAL A 127 17.52 6.59 -2.38
C VAL A 127 16.89 5.89 -1.18
N CYS A 128 15.79 6.46 -0.66
CA CYS A 128 15.01 5.85 0.40
C CYS A 128 14.14 4.71 -0.13
N ALA A 129 14.41 3.50 0.32
CA ALA A 129 13.68 2.31 -0.09
C ALA A 129 13.43 1.37 1.10
N SER A 130 12.49 0.44 0.95
CA SER A 130 12.25 -0.63 1.91
C SER A 130 11.95 -1.92 1.17
N SER A 131 12.34 -3.05 1.74
CA SER A 131 12.04 -4.37 1.20
C SER A 131 10.65 -4.85 1.64
N GLY A 132 10.02 -5.67 0.81
CA GLY A 132 8.79 -6.41 1.12
C GLY A 132 7.69 -5.54 1.74
N SER A 133 7.16 -5.99 2.87
CA SER A 133 6.25 -5.21 3.71
C SER A 133 7.05 -4.40 4.71
N ALA A 134 7.18 -3.10 4.52
CA ALA A 134 7.93 -2.19 5.40
C ALA A 134 7.52 -2.29 6.89
N CYS A 135 6.28 -2.70 7.17
CA CYS A 135 5.76 -2.86 8.53
C CYS A 135 6.16 -4.20 9.20
N THR A 136 6.71 -5.13 8.45
CA THR A 136 7.15 -6.46 8.93
C THR A 136 8.61 -6.75 8.61
N SER A 137 9.42 -5.72 8.43
CA SER A 137 10.82 -5.76 8.00
C SER A 137 11.79 -6.49 8.94
N GLY A 138 11.33 -7.19 9.96
CA GLY A 138 12.15 -8.01 10.85
C GLY A 138 12.27 -9.49 10.45
N SER A 139 11.65 -9.93 9.36
CA SER A 139 11.71 -11.31 8.88
C SER A 139 12.62 -11.39 7.64
N LEU A 140 13.56 -12.32 7.67
CA LEU A 140 14.35 -12.72 6.50
C LEU A 140 13.55 -13.63 5.55
N ASP A 141 12.31 -13.94 5.90
CA ASP A 141 11.45 -14.78 5.07
C ASP A 141 10.95 -14.01 3.85
N PRO A 142 10.82 -14.67 2.69
CA PRO A 142 10.26 -14.08 1.50
C PRO A 142 8.81 -13.63 1.69
N SER A 143 8.39 -12.65 0.91
CA SER A 143 7.03 -12.12 0.99
C SER A 143 5.99 -13.22 0.73
N HIS A 144 5.08 -13.43 1.69
CA HIS A 144 3.98 -14.39 1.52
C HIS A 144 3.09 -14.06 0.29
N VAL A 145 3.05 -12.80 -0.15
CA VAL A 145 2.35 -12.39 -1.37
C VAL A 145 3.05 -12.95 -2.61
N LEU A 146 4.39 -12.87 -2.67
CA LEU A 146 5.16 -13.42 -3.79
C LEU A 146 5.07 -14.94 -3.84
N LEU A 147 5.12 -15.60 -2.68
CA LEU A 147 4.89 -17.05 -2.58
C LEU A 147 3.48 -17.44 -3.06
N ALA A 148 2.46 -16.66 -2.71
CA ALA A 148 1.09 -16.88 -3.18
C ALA A 148 0.92 -16.65 -4.69
N LEU A 149 1.78 -15.85 -5.31
CA LEU A 149 1.87 -15.70 -6.77
C LEU A 149 2.60 -16.86 -7.46
N GLY A 150 3.05 -17.86 -6.69
CA GLY A 150 3.73 -19.04 -7.20
C GLY A 150 5.24 -18.86 -7.44
N LEU A 151 5.84 -17.83 -6.86
CA LEU A 151 7.30 -17.69 -6.91
C LEU A 151 7.95 -18.69 -5.94
N PRO A 152 9.02 -19.37 -6.35
CA PRO A 152 9.80 -20.21 -5.43
C PRO A 152 10.53 -19.33 -4.40
N HIS A 153 10.81 -19.92 -3.24
CA HIS A 153 11.40 -19.23 -2.08
C HIS A 153 12.71 -18.48 -2.41
N GLU A 154 13.52 -19.06 -3.31
CA GLU A 154 14.81 -18.51 -3.70
C GLU A 154 14.72 -17.26 -4.60
N ILE A 155 13.50 -16.92 -5.06
CA ILE A 155 13.25 -15.78 -5.96
C ILE A 155 12.36 -14.73 -5.29
N ALA A 156 11.56 -15.12 -4.28
CA ALA A 156 10.53 -14.31 -3.64
C ALA A 156 11.07 -13.28 -2.62
#